data_8273cae365132cc749d03416b645d36e
#
_entry.id   8273cae365132cc749d03416b645d36e
#
_cell.length_a   1.000
_cell.length_b   1.000
_cell.length_c   1.000
_cell.angle_alpha   90.00
_cell.angle_beta   90.00
_cell.angle_gamma   90.00
#
_symmetry.space_group_name_H-M   'P 1'
#
loop_
_entity.id
_entity.type
_entity.pdbx_description
1 polymer ?
#
loop_
_entity_poly.entity_id
_entity_poly.type
_entity_poly.pdbx_seq_one_letter_code
_entity_poly.pdbx_strand_id
1 'polypeptide(L)'
;KSSLETKASGLADALVPWSLGGTIVTYLLTRNVTKAISILMVDFSCALKLAMPLSVLSAMREASSYKMTVKGGSFMEAVAEADTIVFDKTGTLTKAQPVVADVVTFEGRDQDEMLRIAACLEEHFPHSMANAVVAASKEKGLIHEEMHSKVDYIVAHGIASHIGEDKVLIGSYHFVFEDEKCVVPEGEEEKFEALPAEYSHLYLAIAGRLAAVICIE
;
A
#
# COMPACT_ATOMS: atom_id res chain seq x y z
N LYS A 1 23.96 -13.81 -3.70
CA LYS A 1 24.08 -14.86 -4.72
C LYS A 1 22.95 -15.84 -4.52
N SER A 2 22.36 -16.31 -5.60
CA SER A 2 21.33 -17.34 -5.56
C SER A 2 21.92 -18.71 -5.23
N SER A 3 21.10 -19.64 -4.78
CA SER A 3 21.55 -21.01 -4.48
C SER A 3 22.00 -21.73 -5.76
N LEU A 4 21.28 -21.50 -6.85
CA LEU A 4 21.62 -22.02 -8.18
C LEU A 4 22.93 -21.44 -8.70
N GLU A 5 23.17 -20.13 -8.54
CA GLU A 5 24.43 -19.49 -8.93
C GLU A 5 25.62 -20.07 -8.15
N THR A 6 25.44 -20.33 -6.85
CA THR A 6 26.49 -20.95 -6.02
C THR A 6 26.77 -22.39 -6.45
N LYS A 7 25.73 -23.19 -6.72
CA LYS A 7 25.87 -24.57 -7.23
C LYS A 7 26.54 -24.60 -8.60
N ALA A 8 26.13 -23.71 -9.51
CA ALA A 8 26.71 -23.61 -10.86
C ALA A 8 28.20 -23.22 -10.80
N SER A 9 28.57 -22.25 -9.93
CA SER A 9 29.97 -21.88 -9.71
C SER A 9 30.78 -23.05 -9.15
N GLY A 10 30.25 -23.78 -8.17
CA GLY A 10 30.94 -24.95 -7.62
C GLY A 10 31.13 -26.07 -8.64
N LEU A 11 30.15 -26.32 -9.50
CA LEU A 11 30.28 -27.30 -10.60
C LEU A 11 31.31 -26.83 -11.64
N ALA A 12 31.29 -25.56 -12.01
CA ALA A 12 32.27 -24.98 -12.93
C ALA A 12 33.68 -25.10 -12.40
N ASP A 13 33.93 -24.81 -11.12
CA ASP A 13 35.23 -24.93 -10.48
C ASP A 13 35.72 -26.39 -10.42
N ALA A 14 34.80 -27.35 -10.22
CA ALA A 14 35.11 -28.77 -10.23
C ALA A 14 35.51 -29.31 -11.63
N LEU A 15 35.10 -28.65 -12.72
CA LEU A 15 35.44 -29.02 -14.09
C LEU A 15 36.85 -28.54 -14.52
N VAL A 16 37.40 -27.51 -13.88
CA VAL A 16 38.69 -26.92 -14.23
C VAL A 16 39.85 -27.95 -14.24
N PRO A 17 40.05 -28.78 -13.21
CA PRO A 17 41.14 -29.77 -13.22
C PRO A 17 40.99 -30.81 -14.34
N TRP A 18 39.76 -31.18 -14.69
CA TRP A 18 39.49 -32.09 -15.80
C TRP A 18 39.80 -31.50 -17.15
N SER A 19 39.47 -30.23 -17.38
CA SER A 19 39.83 -29.49 -18.60
C SER A 19 41.33 -29.35 -18.76
N LEU A 20 42.03 -29.04 -17.67
CA LEU A 20 43.52 -28.97 -17.68
C LEU A 20 44.16 -30.34 -17.93
N GLY A 21 43.67 -31.40 -17.25
CA GLY A 21 44.13 -32.76 -17.45
C GLY A 21 43.92 -33.24 -18.88
N GLY A 22 42.73 -32.99 -19.44
CA GLY A 22 42.42 -33.32 -20.84
C GLY A 22 43.34 -32.60 -21.84
N THR A 23 43.66 -31.33 -21.59
CA THR A 23 44.56 -30.55 -22.42
C THR A 23 45.97 -31.15 -22.41
N ILE A 24 46.51 -31.51 -21.25
CA ILE A 24 47.83 -32.13 -21.09
C ILE A 24 47.87 -33.48 -21.81
N VAL A 25 46.90 -34.33 -21.59
CA VAL A 25 46.79 -35.65 -22.26
C VAL A 25 46.75 -35.48 -23.76
N THR A 26 45.93 -34.59 -24.28
CA THR A 26 45.82 -34.33 -25.72
C THR A 26 47.12 -33.82 -26.31
N TYR A 27 47.83 -32.97 -25.62
CA TYR A 27 49.18 -32.51 -26.05
C TYR A 27 50.19 -33.66 -26.12
N LEU A 28 50.20 -34.50 -25.09
CA LEU A 28 51.14 -35.63 -25.05
C LEU A 28 50.86 -36.64 -26.20
N LEU A 29 49.60 -36.90 -26.50
CA LEU A 29 49.18 -37.84 -27.56
C LEU A 29 49.36 -37.26 -28.95
N THR A 30 49.02 -36.00 -29.18
CA THR A 30 48.99 -35.42 -30.54
C THR A 30 50.23 -34.59 -30.89
N ARG A 31 50.99 -34.17 -29.86
CA ARG A 31 52.11 -33.24 -30.01
C ARG A 31 51.75 -31.95 -30.75
N ASN A 32 50.46 -31.61 -30.78
CA ASN A 32 49.94 -30.46 -31.48
C ASN A 32 49.32 -29.48 -30.48
N VAL A 33 49.94 -28.32 -30.34
CA VAL A 33 49.52 -27.27 -29.40
C VAL A 33 48.10 -26.75 -29.72
N THR A 34 47.79 -26.58 -31.00
CA THR A 34 46.47 -26.09 -31.43
C THR A 34 45.32 -27.01 -30.99
N LYS A 35 45.53 -28.33 -31.14
CA LYS A 35 44.54 -29.34 -30.70
C LYS A 35 44.42 -29.36 -29.18
N ALA A 36 45.50 -29.21 -28.45
CA ALA A 36 45.46 -29.16 -26.98
C ALA A 36 44.72 -27.93 -26.49
N ILE A 37 45.02 -26.75 -27.05
CA ILE A 37 44.33 -25.49 -26.66
C ILE A 37 42.83 -25.52 -27.03
N SER A 38 42.44 -26.24 -28.09
CA SER A 38 41.04 -26.35 -28.46
C SER A 38 40.19 -26.95 -27.33
N ILE A 39 40.74 -27.81 -26.48
CA ILE A 39 40.02 -28.35 -25.31
C ILE A 39 39.76 -27.26 -24.25
N LEU A 40 40.72 -26.36 -24.03
CA LEU A 40 40.55 -25.22 -23.14
C LEU A 40 39.56 -24.18 -23.68
N MET A 41 39.44 -24.07 -25.01
CA MET A 41 38.43 -23.16 -25.60
C MET A 41 37.00 -23.63 -25.41
N VAL A 42 36.75 -24.94 -25.23
CA VAL A 42 35.45 -25.49 -24.84
C VAL A 42 35.33 -25.46 -23.32
N ASP A 43 35.41 -24.26 -22.76
CA ASP A 43 35.37 -24.08 -21.32
C ASP A 43 33.90 -23.94 -20.85
N PHE A 44 33.30 -25.06 -20.45
CA PHE A 44 32.00 -25.09 -19.82
C PHE A 44 31.96 -24.27 -18.52
N SER A 45 33.08 -24.10 -17.85
CA SER A 45 33.19 -23.29 -16.63
C SER A 45 32.90 -21.82 -16.90
N CYS A 46 33.46 -21.22 -17.93
CA CYS A 46 33.18 -19.85 -18.33
C CYS A 46 31.74 -19.68 -18.83
N ALA A 47 31.26 -20.65 -19.61
CA ALA A 47 29.86 -20.61 -20.09
C ALA A 47 28.85 -20.60 -18.95
N LEU A 48 29.03 -21.46 -17.95
CA LEU A 48 28.15 -21.52 -16.77
C LEU A 48 28.24 -20.25 -15.92
N LYS A 49 29.44 -19.73 -15.69
CA LYS A 49 29.69 -18.52 -14.91
C LYS A 49 29.11 -17.26 -15.55
N LEU A 50 28.98 -17.22 -16.88
CA LEU A 50 28.36 -16.12 -17.60
C LEU A 50 26.85 -16.32 -17.81
N ALA A 51 26.40 -17.52 -18.14
CA ALA A 51 25.01 -17.79 -18.46
C ALA A 51 24.08 -17.58 -17.25
N MET A 52 24.50 -18.01 -16.07
CA MET A 52 23.65 -17.90 -14.87
C MET A 52 23.37 -16.44 -14.46
N PRO A 53 24.35 -15.55 -14.29
CA PRO A 53 24.07 -14.15 -14.01
C PRO A 53 23.25 -13.46 -15.11
N LEU A 54 23.52 -13.81 -16.38
CA LEU A 54 22.78 -13.25 -17.51
C LEU A 54 21.32 -13.68 -17.51
N SER A 55 21.04 -14.94 -17.18
CA SER A 55 19.66 -15.44 -17.03
C SER A 55 18.92 -14.73 -15.91
N VAL A 56 19.55 -14.52 -14.74
CA VAL A 56 18.99 -13.77 -13.62
C VAL A 56 18.70 -12.32 -14.02
N LEU A 57 19.65 -11.65 -14.69
CA LEU A 57 19.45 -10.28 -15.18
C LEU A 57 18.30 -10.18 -16.20
N SER A 58 18.20 -11.17 -17.10
CA SER A 58 17.11 -11.24 -18.07
C SER A 58 15.77 -11.40 -17.38
N ALA A 59 15.68 -12.31 -16.40
CA ALA A 59 14.46 -12.51 -15.61
C ALA A 59 14.08 -11.26 -14.79
N MET A 60 15.06 -10.57 -14.20
CA MET A 60 14.81 -9.31 -13.48
C MET A 60 14.30 -8.20 -14.44
N ARG A 61 14.84 -8.14 -15.66
CA ARG A 61 14.38 -7.21 -16.69
C ARG A 61 12.93 -7.52 -17.08
N GLU A 62 12.61 -8.77 -17.28
CA GLU A 62 11.24 -9.20 -17.58
C GLU A 62 10.27 -8.86 -16.44
N ALA A 63 10.62 -9.16 -15.19
CA ALA A 63 9.86 -8.75 -14.02
C ALA A 63 9.62 -7.24 -13.98
N SER A 64 10.64 -6.43 -14.33
CA SER A 64 10.52 -4.96 -14.40
C SER A 64 9.50 -4.51 -15.45
N SER A 65 9.31 -5.25 -16.55
CA SER A 65 8.27 -4.93 -17.55
C SER A 65 6.86 -5.06 -16.98
N TYR A 66 6.68 -5.90 -15.97
CA TYR A 66 5.45 -6.03 -15.17
C TYR A 66 5.41 -5.11 -13.94
N LYS A 67 6.27 -4.09 -13.89
CA LYS A 67 6.39 -3.15 -12.76
C LYS A 67 6.78 -3.80 -11.43
N MET A 68 7.44 -4.96 -11.48
CA MET A 68 7.96 -5.66 -10.31
C MET A 68 9.46 -5.38 -10.17
N THR A 69 9.87 -4.89 -9.00
CA THR A 69 11.29 -4.67 -8.68
C THR A 69 11.80 -5.82 -7.83
N VAL A 70 12.68 -6.65 -8.40
CA VAL A 70 13.31 -7.77 -7.68
C VAL A 70 14.71 -7.39 -7.23
N LYS A 71 15.02 -7.55 -5.94
CA LYS A 71 16.29 -7.11 -5.33
C LYS A 71 17.46 -8.09 -5.53
N GLY A 72 17.26 -9.19 -6.24
CA GLY A 72 18.33 -10.15 -6.55
C GLY A 72 17.83 -11.54 -6.91
N GLY A 73 18.70 -12.39 -7.46
CA GLY A 73 18.37 -13.74 -7.94
C GLY A 73 17.84 -14.67 -6.85
N SER A 74 18.30 -14.54 -5.60
CA SER A 74 17.79 -15.34 -4.49
C SER A 74 16.32 -15.09 -4.19
N PHE A 75 15.83 -13.87 -4.40
CA PHE A 75 14.43 -13.55 -4.24
C PHE A 75 13.58 -14.10 -5.39
N MET A 76 14.14 -14.15 -6.61
CA MET A 76 13.48 -14.81 -7.75
C MET A 76 13.29 -16.31 -7.49
N GLU A 77 14.31 -16.98 -6.95
CA GLU A 77 14.22 -18.39 -6.55
C GLU A 77 13.18 -18.61 -5.46
N ALA A 78 13.18 -17.77 -4.41
CA ALA A 78 12.23 -17.88 -3.32
C ALA A 78 10.77 -17.70 -3.79
N VAL A 79 10.53 -16.76 -4.72
CA VAL A 79 9.20 -16.58 -5.33
C VAL A 79 8.79 -17.79 -6.16
N ALA A 80 9.73 -18.39 -6.91
CA ALA A 80 9.45 -19.59 -7.73
C ALA A 80 9.16 -20.85 -6.89
N GLU A 81 9.71 -20.93 -5.68
CA GLU A 81 9.50 -22.04 -4.73
C GLU A 81 8.33 -21.81 -3.79
N ALA A 82 7.72 -20.60 -3.80
CA ALA A 82 6.61 -20.27 -2.91
C ALA A 82 5.36 -21.09 -3.22
N ASP A 83 4.81 -21.77 -2.24
CA ASP A 83 3.57 -22.52 -2.28
C ASP A 83 2.39 -21.79 -1.63
N THR A 84 2.67 -20.72 -0.89
CA THR A 84 1.69 -19.94 -0.15
C THR A 84 1.92 -18.45 -0.38
N ILE A 85 0.85 -17.72 -0.70
CA ILE A 85 0.87 -16.26 -0.88
C ILE A 85 -0.05 -15.62 0.15
N VAL A 86 0.48 -14.68 0.92
CA VAL A 86 -0.28 -13.89 1.88
C VAL A 86 -0.42 -12.47 1.35
N PHE A 87 -1.67 -12.05 1.11
CA PHE A 87 -1.97 -10.70 0.66
C PHE A 87 -2.37 -9.80 1.83
N ASP A 88 -1.80 -8.62 1.89
CA ASP A 88 -2.38 -7.54 2.69
C ASP A 88 -3.67 -7.06 2.02
N LYS A 89 -4.72 -6.80 2.81
CA LYS A 89 -6.01 -6.37 2.29
C LYS A 89 -5.95 -4.90 1.86
N THR A 90 -5.53 -4.03 2.80
CA THR A 90 -5.69 -2.57 2.63
C THR A 90 -4.55 -2.00 1.80
N GLY A 91 -4.88 -1.40 0.65
CA GLY A 91 -3.91 -0.80 -0.25
C GLY A 91 -3.18 -1.78 -1.17
N THR A 92 -3.46 -3.09 -1.04
CA THR A 92 -2.96 -4.15 -1.94
C THR A 92 -4.08 -4.76 -2.76
N LEU A 93 -5.10 -5.32 -2.11
CA LEU A 93 -6.28 -5.87 -2.79
C LEU A 93 -7.38 -4.82 -2.98
N THR A 94 -7.40 -3.79 -2.16
CA THR A 94 -8.34 -2.67 -2.24
C THR A 94 -7.60 -1.38 -2.59
N LYS A 95 -8.32 -0.44 -3.18
CA LYS A 95 -7.82 0.94 -3.33
C LYS A 95 -7.76 1.56 -1.93
N ALA A 96 -6.58 1.95 -1.47
CA ALA A 96 -6.38 2.62 -0.17
C ALA A 96 -6.80 4.11 -0.21
N GLN A 97 -7.85 4.43 -0.91
CA GLN A 97 -8.41 5.76 -0.97
C GLN A 97 -9.86 5.67 -0.52
N PRO A 98 -10.15 5.96 0.77
CA PRO A 98 -11.52 6.08 1.24
C PRO A 98 -12.25 7.14 0.42
N VAL A 99 -13.53 6.89 0.13
CA VAL A 99 -14.40 7.79 -0.60
C VAL A 99 -15.66 8.00 0.22
N VAL A 100 -16.19 9.23 0.25
CA VAL A 100 -17.49 9.51 0.86
C VAL A 100 -18.56 8.89 -0.02
N ALA A 101 -19.24 7.87 0.52
CA ALA A 101 -20.34 7.18 -0.16
C ALA A 101 -21.67 7.92 0.02
N ASP A 102 -21.93 8.42 1.22
CA ASP A 102 -23.16 9.17 1.56
C ASP A 102 -22.95 10.11 2.74
N VAL A 103 -23.83 11.10 2.87
CA VAL A 103 -23.92 12.02 4.01
C VAL A 103 -25.35 12.00 4.55
N VAL A 104 -25.55 11.33 5.66
CA VAL A 104 -26.86 11.22 6.32
C VAL A 104 -27.00 12.37 7.31
N THR A 105 -27.91 13.31 7.05
CA THR A 105 -28.12 14.49 7.90
C THR A 105 -29.29 14.30 8.87
N PHE A 106 -29.28 14.98 9.98
CA PHE A 106 -30.31 14.97 11.03
C PHE A 106 -30.90 16.37 11.19
N GLU A 107 -32.08 16.46 11.77
CA GLU A 107 -32.86 17.71 11.98
C GLU A 107 -33.10 18.50 10.68
N GLY A 108 -33.23 17.80 9.53
CA GLY A 108 -33.50 18.45 8.25
C GLY A 108 -32.36 19.34 7.75
N ARG A 109 -31.11 19.14 8.24
CA ARG A 109 -29.95 19.90 7.82
C ARG A 109 -29.56 19.58 6.38
N ASP A 110 -28.94 20.53 5.72
CA ASP A 110 -28.47 20.37 4.34
C ASP A 110 -27.21 19.52 4.25
N GLN A 111 -27.18 18.56 3.33
CA GLN A 111 -26.05 17.63 3.16
C GLN A 111 -24.77 18.33 2.75
N ASP A 112 -24.85 19.30 1.84
CA ASP A 112 -23.69 20.00 1.32
C ASP A 112 -23.11 20.95 2.38
N GLU A 113 -23.97 21.55 3.21
CA GLU A 113 -23.52 22.35 4.33
C GLU A 113 -22.81 21.49 5.39
N MET A 114 -23.36 20.32 5.73
CA MET A 114 -22.71 19.40 6.70
C MET A 114 -21.39 18.87 6.18
N LEU A 115 -21.32 18.51 4.89
CA LEU A 115 -20.07 18.08 4.26
C LEU A 115 -19.03 19.21 4.24
N ARG A 116 -19.45 20.44 3.99
CA ARG A 116 -18.59 21.61 4.01
C ARG A 116 -18.01 21.87 5.39
N ILE A 117 -18.82 21.80 6.44
CA ILE A 117 -18.37 21.96 7.83
C ILE A 117 -17.38 20.85 8.19
N ALA A 118 -17.71 19.61 7.87
CA ALA A 118 -16.83 18.47 8.12
C ALA A 118 -15.49 18.61 7.41
N ALA A 119 -15.49 19.00 6.14
CA ALA A 119 -14.26 19.21 5.37
C ALA A 119 -13.40 20.35 5.95
N CYS A 120 -14.03 21.43 6.39
CA CYS A 120 -13.35 22.56 7.02
C CYS A 120 -12.61 22.15 8.31
N LEU A 121 -13.20 21.29 9.13
CA LEU A 121 -12.57 20.79 10.34
C LEU A 121 -11.46 19.78 10.05
N GLU A 122 -11.71 18.85 9.13
CA GLU A 122 -10.80 17.76 8.78
C GLU A 122 -9.57 18.21 7.97
N GLU A 123 -9.61 19.37 7.30
CA GLU A 123 -8.49 19.89 6.51
C GLU A 123 -7.22 20.13 7.34
N HIS A 124 -7.40 20.43 8.61
CA HIS A 124 -6.28 20.74 9.52
C HIS A 124 -5.52 19.50 10.01
N PHE A 125 -6.13 18.31 9.91
CA PHE A 125 -5.56 17.07 10.44
C PHE A 125 -5.64 15.94 9.42
N PRO A 126 -4.79 15.93 8.38
CA PRO A 126 -4.90 15.02 7.27
C PRO A 126 -4.64 13.57 7.69
N HIS A 127 -5.66 12.74 7.56
CA HIS A 127 -5.62 11.27 7.61
C HIS A 127 -6.52 10.70 6.50
N SER A 128 -6.55 9.39 6.33
CA SER A 128 -7.21 8.78 5.18
C SER A 128 -8.70 9.17 5.04
N MET A 129 -9.45 9.15 6.14
CA MET A 129 -10.87 9.53 6.14
C MET A 129 -11.05 11.05 5.97
N ALA A 130 -10.22 11.88 6.61
CA ALA A 130 -10.21 13.32 6.44
C ALA A 130 -10.00 13.71 4.97
N ASN A 131 -9.02 13.08 4.32
CA ASN A 131 -8.74 13.31 2.91
C ASN A 131 -9.95 12.97 2.02
N ALA A 132 -10.72 11.92 2.34
CA ALA A 132 -11.94 11.56 1.63
C ALA A 132 -13.02 12.64 1.75
N VAL A 133 -13.23 13.16 2.96
CA VAL A 133 -14.22 14.23 3.24
C VAL A 133 -13.84 15.52 2.50
N VAL A 134 -12.57 15.93 2.60
CA VAL A 134 -12.04 17.12 1.90
C VAL A 134 -12.13 16.96 0.38
N ALA A 135 -11.81 15.77 -0.16
CA ALA A 135 -11.92 15.49 -1.59
C ALA A 135 -13.37 15.58 -2.07
N ALA A 136 -14.32 14.96 -1.35
CA ALA A 136 -15.74 15.01 -1.68
C ALA A 136 -16.31 16.44 -1.68
N SER A 137 -15.91 17.25 -0.70
CA SER A 137 -16.28 18.68 -0.65
C SER A 137 -15.74 19.45 -1.86
N LYS A 138 -14.48 19.20 -2.26
CA LYS A 138 -13.85 19.84 -3.43
C LYS A 138 -14.51 19.42 -4.76
N GLU A 139 -14.86 18.14 -4.91
CA GLU A 139 -15.55 17.63 -6.10
C GLU A 139 -16.93 18.27 -6.29
N LYS A 140 -17.62 18.55 -5.20
CA LYS A 140 -18.91 19.28 -5.22
C LYS A 140 -18.74 20.79 -5.38
N GLY A 141 -17.50 21.30 -5.40
CA GLY A 141 -17.24 22.73 -5.51
C GLY A 141 -17.64 23.54 -4.27
N LEU A 142 -17.72 22.86 -3.11
CA LEU A 142 -18.07 23.52 -1.84
C LEU A 142 -16.85 24.28 -1.33
N ILE A 143 -16.80 25.58 -1.68
CA ILE A 143 -15.77 26.48 -1.19
C ILE A 143 -16.11 26.82 0.26
N HIS A 144 -15.16 26.67 1.17
CA HIS A 144 -15.29 27.15 2.55
C HIS A 144 -14.33 28.31 2.81
N GLU A 145 -14.83 29.33 3.42
CA GLU A 145 -14.01 30.27 4.18
C GLU A 145 -13.84 29.66 5.58
N GLU A 146 -12.69 29.89 6.23
CA GLU A 146 -12.49 29.43 7.60
C GLU A 146 -13.62 29.96 8.50
N MET A 147 -14.55 29.07 8.90
CA MET A 147 -15.77 29.43 9.62
C MET A 147 -15.67 29.10 11.11
N HIS A 148 -14.60 28.42 11.52
CA HIS A 148 -14.40 27.96 12.87
C HIS A 148 -13.34 28.78 13.61
N SER A 149 -13.42 28.75 14.92
CA SER A 149 -12.39 29.25 15.82
C SER A 149 -11.21 28.27 15.89
N LYS A 150 -10.32 28.41 16.85
CA LYS A 150 -9.22 27.47 17.09
C LYS A 150 -9.71 26.02 17.12
N VAL A 151 -9.09 25.16 16.34
CA VAL A 151 -9.38 23.72 16.29
C VAL A 151 -8.54 23.00 17.32
N ASP A 152 -9.17 22.25 18.21
CA ASP A 152 -8.51 21.40 19.18
C ASP A 152 -8.60 19.93 18.72
N TYR A 153 -7.45 19.36 18.36
CA TYR A 153 -7.35 17.96 17.96
C TYR A 153 -7.16 17.05 19.17
N ILE A 154 -8.06 16.09 19.33
CA ILE A 154 -7.98 15.07 20.38
C ILE A 154 -7.44 13.79 19.75
N VAL A 155 -6.17 13.47 20.08
CA VAL A 155 -5.42 12.37 19.47
C VAL A 155 -6.21 11.05 19.50
N ALA A 156 -6.35 10.42 18.34
CA ALA A 156 -7.05 9.16 18.12
C ALA A 156 -8.57 9.17 18.36
N HIS A 157 -9.20 10.31 18.67
CA HIS A 157 -10.63 10.37 18.96
C HIS A 157 -11.41 11.24 17.98
N GLY A 158 -10.97 12.47 17.74
CA GLY A 158 -11.66 13.40 16.85
C GLY A 158 -11.19 14.83 16.96
N ILE A 159 -11.98 15.73 16.43
CA ILE A 159 -11.72 17.16 16.36
C ILE A 159 -12.85 17.91 17.06
N ALA A 160 -12.50 18.86 17.90
CA ALA A 160 -13.42 19.80 18.53
C ALA A 160 -13.12 21.24 18.10
N SER A 161 -14.14 22.01 17.78
CA SER A 161 -14.03 23.44 17.46
C SER A 161 -15.32 24.18 17.80
N HIS A 162 -15.41 25.46 17.44
CA HIS A 162 -16.61 26.25 17.58
C HIS A 162 -16.90 27.00 16.27
N ILE A 163 -18.18 27.05 15.90
CA ILE A 163 -18.70 27.90 14.82
C ILE A 163 -19.66 28.88 15.46
N GLY A 164 -19.24 30.15 15.59
CA GLY A 164 -19.94 31.13 16.40
C GLY A 164 -19.90 30.74 17.89
N GLU A 165 -21.08 30.55 18.49
CA GLU A 165 -21.21 30.12 19.91
C GLU A 165 -21.36 28.58 20.04
N ASP A 166 -21.61 27.87 18.94
CA ASP A 166 -21.89 26.44 18.96
C ASP A 166 -20.59 25.61 18.92
N LYS A 167 -20.48 24.67 19.86
CA LYS A 167 -19.43 23.65 19.85
C LYS A 167 -19.70 22.66 18.74
N VAL A 168 -18.71 22.42 17.88
CA VAL A 168 -18.77 21.47 16.76
C VAL A 168 -17.74 20.39 16.98
N LEU A 169 -18.17 19.15 16.81
CA LEU A 169 -17.37 17.94 17.03
C LEU A 169 -17.43 17.07 15.78
N ILE A 170 -16.30 16.52 15.38
CA ILE A 170 -16.24 15.49 14.34
C ILE A 170 -15.31 14.37 14.78
N GLY A 171 -15.73 13.11 14.63
CA GLY A 171 -14.91 11.99 15.06
C GLY A 171 -15.63 10.67 15.10
N SER A 172 -15.04 9.73 15.85
CA SER A 172 -15.58 8.38 16.05
C SER A 172 -16.83 8.36 16.91
N TYR A 173 -17.58 7.25 16.88
CA TYR A 173 -18.74 7.01 17.77
C TYR A 173 -18.37 7.22 19.24
N HIS A 174 -17.27 6.61 19.67
CA HIS A 174 -16.79 6.72 21.05
C HIS A 174 -16.59 8.17 21.47
N PHE A 175 -15.91 8.95 20.62
CA PHE A 175 -15.64 10.36 20.90
C PHE A 175 -16.92 11.19 21.02
N VAL A 176 -17.82 11.08 20.03
CA VAL A 176 -19.02 11.93 19.98
C VAL A 176 -20.05 11.55 21.05
N PHE A 177 -20.30 10.25 21.24
CA PHE A 177 -21.40 9.80 22.12
C PHE A 177 -20.95 9.36 23.52
N GLU A 178 -19.75 8.81 23.67
CA GLU A 178 -19.29 8.34 24.98
C GLU A 178 -18.45 9.38 25.75
N ASP A 179 -17.55 10.09 25.09
CA ASP A 179 -16.74 11.13 25.72
C ASP A 179 -17.50 12.45 25.82
N GLU A 180 -18.00 12.95 24.71
CA GLU A 180 -18.63 14.28 24.60
C GLU A 180 -20.13 14.26 24.89
N LYS A 181 -20.75 13.08 25.11
CA LYS A 181 -22.15 12.87 25.50
C LYS A 181 -23.17 13.54 24.58
N CYS A 182 -22.87 13.64 23.28
CA CYS A 182 -23.82 14.11 22.31
C CYS A 182 -25.00 13.13 22.18
N VAL A 183 -26.14 13.62 21.74
CA VAL A 183 -27.36 12.83 21.62
C VAL A 183 -27.84 12.79 20.17
N VAL A 184 -28.52 11.70 19.80
CA VAL A 184 -29.26 11.61 18.54
C VAL A 184 -30.54 12.46 18.73
N PRO A 185 -30.93 13.26 17.73
CA PRO A 185 -32.18 14.04 17.83
C PRO A 185 -33.40 13.17 18.02
N GLU A 186 -34.35 13.64 18.88
CA GLU A 186 -35.57 12.92 19.17
C GLU A 186 -36.42 12.66 17.91
N GLY A 187 -36.82 11.39 17.72
CA GLY A 187 -37.61 10.96 16.57
C GLY A 187 -36.79 10.57 15.33
N GLU A 188 -35.45 10.63 15.42
CA GLU A 188 -34.55 10.21 14.32
C GLU A 188 -33.70 8.99 14.69
N GLU A 189 -34.01 8.29 15.79
CA GLU A 189 -33.30 7.10 16.26
C GLU A 189 -33.36 5.97 15.23
N GLU A 190 -34.50 5.73 14.60
CA GLU A 190 -34.64 4.73 13.55
C GLU A 190 -33.76 5.02 12.35
N LYS A 191 -33.58 6.29 11.99
CA LYS A 191 -32.69 6.72 10.91
C LYS A 191 -31.22 6.48 11.26
N PHE A 192 -30.85 6.68 12.52
CA PHE A 192 -29.54 6.40 13.04
C PHE A 192 -29.22 4.90 13.06
N GLU A 193 -30.18 4.07 13.47
CA GLU A 193 -30.03 2.60 13.49
C GLU A 193 -30.01 1.99 12.07
N ALA A 194 -30.60 2.68 11.10
CA ALA A 194 -30.65 2.26 9.69
C ALA A 194 -29.36 2.61 8.90
N LEU A 195 -28.33 3.18 9.55
CA LEU A 195 -27.06 3.48 8.90
C LEU A 195 -26.41 2.20 8.34
N PRO A 196 -25.89 2.23 7.08
CA PRO A 196 -25.27 1.06 6.46
C PRO A 196 -24.05 0.57 7.24
N ALA A 197 -24.08 -0.65 7.74
CA ALA A 197 -23.00 -1.23 8.55
C ALA A 197 -21.72 -1.56 7.76
N GLU A 198 -21.81 -1.58 6.42
CA GLU A 198 -20.68 -1.82 5.53
C GLU A 198 -19.71 -0.64 5.43
N TYR A 199 -20.15 0.57 5.79
CA TYR A 199 -19.33 1.78 5.71
C TYR A 199 -18.68 2.12 7.05
N SER A 200 -17.56 2.81 6.98
CA SER A 200 -16.99 3.50 8.14
C SER A 200 -17.75 4.80 8.37
N HIS A 201 -18.10 5.11 9.61
CA HIS A 201 -18.87 6.28 9.96
C HIS A 201 -18.02 7.34 10.66
N LEU A 202 -18.15 8.57 10.20
CA LEU A 202 -17.60 9.75 10.84
C LEU A 202 -18.76 10.64 11.30
N TYR A 203 -18.85 10.90 12.60
CA TYR A 203 -19.98 11.56 13.23
C TYR A 203 -19.68 13.05 13.41
N LEU A 204 -20.58 13.90 12.89
CA LEU A 204 -20.55 15.35 13.06
C LEU A 204 -21.66 15.77 14.04
N ALA A 205 -21.30 16.39 15.14
CA ALA A 205 -22.24 16.93 16.11
C ALA A 205 -22.08 18.44 16.27
N ILE A 206 -23.20 19.14 16.43
CA ILE A 206 -23.27 20.59 16.63
C ILE A 206 -24.11 20.88 17.87
N ALA A 207 -23.62 21.71 18.77
CA ALA A 207 -24.31 22.07 20.01
C ALA A 207 -24.77 20.85 20.84
N GLY A 208 -23.94 19.78 20.90
CA GLY A 208 -24.23 18.55 21.65
C GLY A 208 -25.26 17.60 21.01
N ARG A 209 -25.67 17.84 19.76
CA ARG A 209 -26.63 17.01 19.02
C ARG A 209 -26.02 16.52 17.71
N LEU A 210 -26.32 15.27 17.33
CA LEU A 210 -25.88 14.72 16.06
C LEU A 210 -26.47 15.52 14.90
N ALA A 211 -25.62 16.04 14.05
CA ALA A 211 -25.98 16.85 12.90
C ALA A 211 -25.88 16.08 11.58
N ALA A 212 -24.86 15.24 11.43
CA ALA A 212 -24.69 14.38 10.28
C ALA A 212 -23.80 13.18 10.58
N VAL A 213 -23.94 12.13 9.75
CA VAL A 213 -23.03 10.99 9.69
C VAL A 213 -22.52 10.88 8.27
N ILE A 214 -21.18 10.92 8.12
CA ILE A 214 -20.52 10.78 6.83
C ILE A 214 -20.13 9.31 6.69
N CYS A 215 -20.73 8.64 5.71
CA CYS A 215 -20.48 7.24 5.39
C CYS A 215 -19.29 7.16 4.41
N ILE A 216 -18.26 6.42 4.77
CA ILE A 216 -17.00 6.31 4.01
C ILE A 216 -16.77 4.84 3.64
N GLU A 217 -16.59 4.61 2.34
CA GLU A 217 -16.25 3.31 1.75
C GLU A 217 -14.74 3.06 1.73
#